data_1758762ebcde3faf81407c6f35567c50
#
_entry.id   1758762ebcde3faf81407c6f35567c50
#
_cell.length_a   1.000
_cell.length_b   1.000
_cell.length_c   1.000
_cell.angle_alpha   90.00
_cell.angle_beta   90.00
_cell.angle_gamma   90.00
#
_symmetry.space_group_name_H-M   'P 1'
#
loop_
_entity.id
_entity.type
_entity.pdbx_description
1 polymer ?
#
loop_
_entity_poly.entity_id
_entity_poly.type
_entity_poly.pdbx_seq_one_letter_code
_entity_poly.pdbx_strand_id
1 'polypeptide(L)'
;MAEDLNEQVVRDLYAAYLRADLKAVLDACSEETEWLAFGPPDDLPYAGRHCGREQVARYFAILDDKEESDHLVPEEFVAKGDKVIVFGNYSARINANGRKFETDFVHVFTLRGGKITNFRDFYDTAAVVDAYRSA
;
A
#
# COMPACT_ATOMS: atom_id res chain seq x y z
N MET A 1 2.95 -9.98 -22.52
CA MET A 1 1.49 -10.05 -22.63
C MET A 1 0.83 -9.98 -21.27
N ALA A 2 0.72 -11.10 -20.51
CA ALA A 2 0.13 -11.04 -19.18
C ALA A 2 0.88 -10.10 -18.23
N GLU A 3 2.20 -10.08 -18.34
CA GLU A 3 3.04 -9.20 -17.52
C GLU A 3 2.76 -7.73 -17.82
N ASP A 4 2.58 -7.37 -19.08
CA ASP A 4 2.26 -6.00 -19.46
C ASP A 4 0.88 -5.59 -18.96
N LEU A 5 -0.10 -6.49 -19.05
CA LEU A 5 -1.45 -6.24 -18.56
C LEU A 5 -1.46 -6.11 -17.04
N ASN A 6 -0.72 -6.95 -16.34
CA ASN A 6 -0.60 -6.88 -14.88
C ASN A 6 0.06 -5.58 -14.43
N GLU A 7 1.13 -5.19 -15.12
CA GLU A 7 1.78 -3.91 -14.82
C GLU A 7 0.81 -2.75 -15.02
N GLN A 8 0.00 -2.77 -16.08
CA GLN A 8 -0.96 -1.70 -16.33
C GLN A 8 -2.03 -1.63 -15.23
N VAL A 9 -2.52 -2.77 -14.76
CA VAL A 9 -3.48 -2.82 -13.66
C VAL A 9 -2.89 -2.13 -12.42
N VAL A 10 -1.63 -2.42 -12.10
CA VAL A 10 -0.96 -1.84 -10.94
C VAL A 10 -0.70 -0.34 -11.14
N ARG A 11 -0.29 0.08 -12.33
CA ARG A 11 -0.13 1.52 -12.63
C ARG A 11 -1.45 2.26 -12.46
N ASP A 12 -2.54 1.68 -12.95
CA ASP A 12 -3.87 2.28 -12.84
C ASP A 12 -4.32 2.34 -11.39
N LEU A 13 -3.93 1.36 -10.58
CA LEU A 13 -4.23 1.35 -9.14
C LEU A 13 -3.56 2.53 -8.43
N TYR A 14 -2.29 2.81 -8.70
CA TYR A 14 -1.62 3.98 -8.12
C TYR A 14 -2.28 5.28 -8.57
N ALA A 15 -2.63 5.37 -9.85
CA ALA A 15 -3.32 6.55 -10.37
C ALA A 15 -4.66 6.76 -9.66
N ALA A 16 -5.42 5.69 -9.43
CA ALA A 16 -6.68 5.74 -8.71
C ALA A 16 -6.48 6.18 -7.26
N TYR A 17 -5.49 5.60 -6.60
CA TYR A 17 -5.17 5.96 -5.22
C TYR A 17 -4.80 7.45 -5.10
N LEU A 18 -3.95 7.94 -6.01
CA LEU A 18 -3.48 9.33 -5.98
C LEU A 18 -4.58 10.34 -6.28
N ARG A 19 -5.65 9.93 -6.97
CA ARG A 19 -6.82 10.82 -7.18
C ARG A 19 -7.94 10.55 -6.16
N ALA A 20 -7.63 9.79 -5.10
CA ALA A 20 -8.57 9.45 -4.03
C ALA A 20 -9.79 8.66 -4.50
N ASP A 21 -9.64 7.85 -5.52
CA ASP A 21 -10.71 6.99 -6.05
C ASP A 21 -10.60 5.59 -5.44
N LEU A 22 -11.05 5.47 -4.19
CA LEU A 22 -10.96 4.20 -3.46
C LEU A 22 -11.78 3.10 -4.14
N LYS A 23 -12.92 3.44 -4.73
CA LYS A 23 -13.73 2.45 -5.42
C LYS A 23 -12.95 1.78 -6.54
N ALA A 24 -12.22 2.54 -7.35
CA ALA A 24 -11.40 2.00 -8.43
C ALA A 24 -10.28 1.12 -7.87
N VAL A 25 -9.67 1.50 -6.75
CA VAL A 25 -8.66 0.69 -6.08
C VAL A 25 -9.23 -0.67 -5.67
N LEU A 26 -10.39 -0.67 -5.03
CA LEU A 26 -11.02 -1.91 -4.56
C LEU A 26 -11.53 -2.76 -5.73
N ASP A 27 -12.00 -2.14 -6.80
CA ASP A 27 -12.44 -2.86 -8.00
C ASP A 27 -11.28 -3.57 -8.70
N ALA A 28 -10.05 -3.09 -8.53
CA ALA A 28 -8.86 -3.75 -9.06
C ALA A 28 -8.48 -5.00 -8.26
N CYS A 29 -9.04 -5.17 -7.07
CA CYS A 29 -8.76 -6.31 -6.19
C CYS A 29 -9.79 -7.41 -6.39
N SER A 30 -9.36 -8.67 -6.20
CA SER A 30 -10.29 -9.79 -6.13
C SER A 30 -11.13 -9.69 -4.85
N GLU A 31 -12.27 -10.38 -4.81
CA GLU A 31 -13.13 -10.38 -3.62
C GLU A 31 -12.41 -10.96 -2.39
N GLU A 32 -11.50 -11.90 -2.61
CA GLU A 32 -10.75 -12.58 -1.56
C GLU A 32 -9.32 -12.04 -1.42
N THR A 33 -9.08 -10.83 -1.90
CA THR A 33 -7.75 -10.22 -1.85
C THR A 33 -7.18 -10.19 -0.43
N GLU A 34 -5.86 -10.34 -0.30
CA GLU A 34 -5.18 -10.31 0.99
C GLU A 34 -4.05 -9.28 0.93
N TRP A 35 -4.13 -8.29 1.78
CA TRP A 35 -3.14 -7.22 1.87
C TRP A 35 -2.41 -7.32 3.20
N LEU A 36 -1.08 -7.33 3.15
CA LEU A 36 -0.24 -7.45 4.34
C LEU A 36 0.66 -6.21 4.47
N ALA A 37 0.46 -5.47 5.54
CA ALA A 37 1.35 -4.38 5.92
C ALA A 37 2.25 -4.87 7.05
N PHE A 38 3.55 -4.86 6.81
CA PHE A 38 4.52 -5.32 7.81
C PHE A 38 4.68 -4.30 8.93
N GLY A 39 5.10 -4.76 10.08
CA GLY A 39 5.35 -3.92 11.24
C GLY A 39 4.68 -4.47 12.49
N PRO A 40 5.10 -3.99 13.68
CA PRO A 40 4.49 -4.40 14.93
C PRO A 40 3.11 -3.76 15.11
N PRO A 41 2.05 -4.58 15.31
CA PRO A 41 0.69 -4.05 15.41
C PRO A 41 0.45 -3.18 16.64
N ASP A 42 1.26 -3.34 17.69
CA ASP A 42 1.14 -2.50 18.88
C ASP A 42 1.58 -1.06 18.62
N ASP A 43 2.45 -0.85 17.62
CA ASP A 43 2.98 0.47 17.28
C ASP A 43 2.33 1.08 16.05
N LEU A 44 1.96 0.24 15.08
CA LEU A 44 1.43 0.69 13.79
C LEU A 44 -0.02 0.25 13.64
N PRO A 45 -0.96 1.20 13.61
CA PRO A 45 -2.39 0.86 13.66
C PRO A 45 -2.89 0.10 12.44
N TYR A 46 -2.17 0.18 11.31
CA TYR A 46 -2.55 -0.50 10.07
C TYR A 46 -1.77 -1.79 9.83
N ALA A 47 -0.82 -2.14 10.70
CA ALA A 47 0.01 -3.33 10.51
C ALA A 47 -0.83 -4.60 10.61
N GLY A 48 -0.44 -5.61 9.81
CA GLY A 48 -1.07 -6.90 9.83
C GLY A 48 -1.75 -7.25 8.51
N ARG A 49 -2.57 -8.28 8.58
CA ARG A 49 -3.23 -8.88 7.43
C ARG A 49 -4.65 -8.37 7.29
N HIS A 50 -5.00 -7.93 6.09
CA HIS A 50 -6.33 -7.41 5.77
C HIS A 50 -6.90 -8.28 4.66
N CYS A 51 -7.96 -9.02 4.96
CA CYS A 51 -8.55 -9.99 4.04
C CYS A 51 -9.89 -9.50 3.50
N GLY A 52 -10.04 -9.54 2.18
CA GLY A 52 -11.23 -9.10 1.50
C GLY A 52 -11.29 -7.60 1.28
N ARG A 53 -12.10 -7.17 0.32
CA ARG A 53 -12.22 -5.75 -0.04
C ARG A 53 -12.65 -4.87 1.12
N GLU A 54 -13.51 -5.37 1.99
CA GLU A 54 -13.99 -4.59 3.13
C GLU A 54 -12.87 -4.28 4.12
N GLN A 55 -12.03 -5.28 4.43
CA GLN A 55 -10.89 -5.06 5.32
C GLN A 55 -9.83 -4.18 4.66
N VAL A 56 -9.63 -4.32 3.35
CA VAL A 56 -8.71 -3.44 2.62
C VAL A 56 -9.22 -2.00 2.63
N ALA A 57 -10.52 -1.79 2.49
CA ALA A 57 -11.10 -0.45 2.61
C ALA A 57 -10.85 0.13 4.00
N ARG A 58 -10.96 -0.70 5.03
CA ARG A 58 -10.68 -0.28 6.42
C ARG A 58 -9.21 0.08 6.61
N TYR A 59 -8.30 -0.69 5.98
CA TYR A 59 -6.87 -0.38 5.99
C TYR A 59 -6.61 1.04 5.45
N PHE A 60 -7.21 1.39 4.33
CA PHE A 60 -7.07 2.73 3.76
C PHE A 60 -7.70 3.80 4.65
N ALA A 61 -8.82 3.50 5.30
CA ALA A 61 -9.45 4.43 6.24
C ALA A 61 -8.56 4.70 7.45
N ILE A 62 -7.87 3.67 7.95
CA ILE A 62 -6.92 3.82 9.06
C ILE A 62 -5.75 4.71 8.63
N LEU A 63 -5.19 4.46 7.46
CA LEU A 63 -4.11 5.30 6.93
C LEU A 63 -4.53 6.75 6.81
N ASP A 64 -5.70 6.99 6.24
CA ASP A 64 -6.23 8.33 6.03
C ASP A 64 -6.48 9.06 7.35
N ASP A 65 -6.92 8.33 8.38
CA ASP A 65 -7.15 8.88 9.71
C ASP A 65 -5.85 9.20 10.45
N LYS A 66 -4.82 8.38 10.28
CA LYS A 66 -3.58 8.45 11.06
C LYS A 66 -2.48 9.26 10.41
N GLU A 67 -2.47 9.37 9.10
CA GLU A 67 -1.38 9.98 8.37
C GLU A 67 -1.88 10.95 7.32
N GLU A 68 -1.15 12.04 7.16
CA GLU A 68 -1.33 12.96 6.05
C GLU A 68 -0.16 12.76 5.10
N SER A 69 -0.42 12.24 3.92
CA SER A 69 0.60 11.94 2.93
C SER A 69 1.16 13.22 2.30
N ASP A 70 2.48 13.37 2.31
CA ASP A 70 3.16 14.41 1.54
C ASP A 70 3.34 13.95 0.10
N HIS A 71 3.86 12.74 -0.06
CA HIS A 71 3.98 12.13 -1.39
C HIS A 71 4.01 10.60 -1.30
N LEU A 72 3.50 9.98 -2.33
CA LEU A 72 3.70 8.56 -2.60
C LEU A 72 4.09 8.48 -4.07
N VAL A 73 5.35 8.12 -4.33
CA VAL A 73 5.91 8.11 -5.67
C VAL A 73 6.36 6.70 -6.03
N PRO A 74 5.62 6.01 -6.92
CA PRO A 74 6.13 4.76 -7.50
C PRO A 74 7.19 5.11 -8.54
N GLU A 75 8.39 4.58 -8.37
CA GLU A 75 9.54 4.97 -9.19
C GLU A 75 9.88 3.93 -10.24
N GLU A 76 9.72 2.65 -9.92
CA GLU A 76 10.10 1.57 -10.83
C GLU A 76 9.11 0.42 -10.72
N PHE A 77 8.69 -0.12 -11.87
CA PHE A 77 7.77 -1.26 -11.95
C PHE A 77 8.48 -2.42 -12.61
N VAL A 78 8.45 -3.60 -11.98
CA VAL A 78 9.02 -4.82 -12.53
C VAL A 78 7.93 -5.88 -12.54
N ALA A 79 7.53 -6.33 -13.72
CA ALA A 79 6.51 -7.36 -13.89
C ALA A 79 7.18 -8.67 -14.32
N LYS A 80 6.87 -9.75 -13.62
CA LYS A 80 7.33 -11.07 -13.95
C LYS A 80 6.33 -12.12 -13.51
N GLY A 81 5.87 -12.95 -14.46
CA GLY A 81 4.85 -13.95 -14.16
C GLY A 81 3.58 -13.30 -13.65
N ASP A 82 3.10 -13.74 -12.49
CA ASP A 82 1.92 -13.19 -11.84
C ASP A 82 2.23 -12.07 -10.86
N LYS A 83 3.49 -11.60 -10.82
CA LYS A 83 3.95 -10.60 -9.87
C LYS A 83 4.22 -9.25 -10.54
N VAL A 84 3.89 -8.18 -9.84
CA VAL A 84 4.38 -6.84 -10.16
C VAL A 84 5.02 -6.28 -8.90
N ILE A 85 6.29 -5.88 -9.01
CA ILE A 85 7.04 -5.32 -7.90
C ILE A 85 7.23 -3.85 -8.17
N VAL A 86 6.94 -3.01 -7.20
CA VAL A 86 7.04 -1.56 -7.35
C VAL A 86 7.99 -1.03 -6.29
N PHE A 87 9.02 -0.33 -6.73
CA PHE A 87 9.94 0.40 -5.87
C PHE A 87 9.52 1.85 -5.85
N GLY A 88 9.48 2.45 -4.67
CA GLY A 88 9.07 3.84 -4.57
C GLY A 88 9.47 4.48 -3.26
N ASN A 89 8.92 5.67 -3.02
CA ASN A 89 9.20 6.46 -1.83
C ASN A 89 7.90 7.05 -1.29
N TYR A 90 7.74 7.03 0.02
CA TYR A 90 6.57 7.52 0.71
C TYR A 90 6.98 8.43 1.85
N SER A 91 6.32 9.59 1.96
CA SER A 91 6.53 10.52 3.04
C SER A 91 5.18 10.98 3.58
N ALA A 92 5.07 11.04 4.90
CA ALA A 92 3.82 11.42 5.56
C ALA A 92 4.08 12.07 6.91
N ARG A 93 3.04 12.74 7.40
CA ARG A 93 2.99 13.29 8.74
C ARG A 93 1.99 12.48 9.55
N ILE A 94 2.37 12.13 10.78
CA ILE A 94 1.48 11.44 11.70
C ILE A 94 0.57 12.48 12.38
N ASN A 95 -0.74 12.31 12.27
CA ASN A 95 -1.69 13.30 12.78
C ASN A 95 -1.64 13.46 14.29
N ALA A 96 -1.42 12.37 15.03
CA ALA A 96 -1.46 12.38 16.49
C ALA A 96 -0.33 13.19 17.14
N ASN A 97 0.87 13.20 16.54
CA ASN A 97 2.04 13.84 17.16
C ASN A 97 2.75 14.84 16.26
N GLY A 98 2.32 14.99 14.99
CA GLY A 98 2.92 15.92 14.05
C GLY A 98 4.27 15.51 13.49
N ARG A 99 4.76 14.31 13.85
CA ARG A 99 6.05 13.82 13.37
C ARG A 99 5.96 13.41 11.91
N LYS A 100 7.02 13.66 11.18
CA LYS A 100 7.14 13.24 9.78
C LYS A 100 8.04 12.04 9.68
N PHE A 101 7.79 11.21 8.67
CA PHE A 101 8.71 10.16 8.28
C PHE A 101 8.77 10.07 6.77
N GLU A 102 9.87 9.50 6.30
CA GLU A 102 10.06 9.19 4.88
C GLU A 102 10.68 7.81 4.80
N THR A 103 10.21 7.00 3.87
CA THR A 103 10.71 5.65 3.69
C THR A 103 10.67 5.26 2.23
N ASP A 104 11.68 4.50 1.79
CA ASP A 104 11.56 3.75 0.57
C ASP A 104 10.59 2.60 0.82
N PHE A 105 9.89 2.18 -0.22
CA PHE A 105 9.03 1.02 -0.11
C PHE A 105 9.26 0.06 -1.28
N VAL A 106 8.90 -1.19 -1.03
CA VAL A 106 8.76 -2.21 -2.07
C VAL A 106 7.37 -2.81 -1.92
N HIS A 107 6.52 -2.58 -2.88
CA HIS A 107 5.20 -3.18 -2.93
C HIS A 107 5.24 -4.39 -3.85
N VAL A 108 4.76 -5.53 -3.36
CA VAL A 108 4.70 -6.75 -4.16
C VAL A 108 3.23 -7.11 -4.37
N PHE A 109 2.81 -7.05 -5.62
CA PHE A 109 1.45 -7.42 -6.02
C PHE A 109 1.46 -8.78 -6.68
N THR A 110 0.49 -9.61 -6.34
CA THR A 110 0.20 -10.84 -7.07
C THR A 110 -1.14 -10.67 -7.75
N LEU A 111 -1.23 -11.03 -9.02
CA LEU A 111 -2.45 -10.87 -9.80
C LEU A 111 -2.88 -12.22 -10.38
N ARG A 112 -4.19 -12.36 -10.54
CA ARG A 112 -4.79 -13.52 -11.18
C ARG A 112 -6.03 -13.05 -11.95
N GLY A 113 -6.08 -13.37 -13.24
CA GLY A 113 -7.21 -12.97 -14.08
C GLY A 113 -7.40 -11.45 -14.13
N GLY A 114 -6.32 -10.67 -14.07
CA GLY A 114 -6.39 -9.21 -14.09
C GLY A 114 -6.80 -8.57 -12.78
N LYS A 115 -6.90 -9.34 -11.68
CA LYS A 115 -7.26 -8.82 -10.37
C LYS A 115 -6.14 -9.06 -9.37
N ILE A 116 -5.97 -8.11 -8.44
CA ILE A 116 -4.96 -8.21 -7.39
C ILE A 116 -5.47 -9.16 -6.32
N THR A 117 -4.76 -10.26 -6.13
CA THR A 117 -5.08 -11.26 -5.11
C THR A 117 -4.28 -11.05 -3.83
N ASN A 118 -3.07 -10.50 -3.95
CA ASN A 118 -2.21 -10.27 -2.80
C ASN A 118 -1.42 -8.98 -2.98
N PHE A 119 -1.19 -8.31 -1.86
CA PHE A 119 -0.33 -7.13 -1.78
C PHE A 119 0.52 -7.23 -0.52
N ARG A 120 1.81 -6.92 -0.63
CA ARG A 120 2.71 -6.85 0.51
C ARG A 120 3.46 -5.53 0.48
N ASP A 121 3.46 -4.86 1.61
CA ASP A 121 4.11 -3.55 1.78
C ASP A 121 5.36 -3.71 2.64
N PHE A 122 6.52 -3.65 1.99
CA PHE A 122 7.82 -3.66 2.66
C PHE A 122 8.36 -2.23 2.73
N TYR A 123 8.75 -1.80 3.90
CA TYR A 123 9.26 -0.45 4.10
C TYR A 123 10.17 -0.44 5.33
N ASP A 124 10.80 0.71 5.61
CA ASP A 124 11.65 0.84 6.79
C ASP A 124 10.74 0.95 8.03
N THR A 125 10.38 -0.20 8.58
CA THR A 125 9.47 -0.26 9.72
C THR A 125 10.07 0.40 10.96
N ALA A 126 11.39 0.33 11.14
CA ALA A 126 12.05 0.96 12.29
C ALA A 126 11.87 2.47 12.27
N ALA A 127 12.05 3.10 11.11
CA ALA A 127 11.90 4.54 10.97
C ALA A 127 10.46 4.98 11.24
N VAL A 128 9.49 4.23 10.71
CA VAL A 128 8.07 4.56 10.88
C VAL A 128 7.64 4.34 12.33
N VAL A 129 8.04 3.23 12.94
CA VAL A 129 7.74 2.94 14.35
C VAL A 129 8.31 4.04 15.26
N ASP A 130 9.56 4.47 14.99
CA ASP A 130 10.17 5.54 15.77
C ASP A 130 9.34 6.83 15.70
N ALA A 131 8.86 7.18 14.53
CA ALA A 131 8.01 8.35 14.34
C ALA A 131 6.69 8.23 15.11
N TYR A 132 6.07 7.05 15.10
CA TYR A 132 4.82 6.82 15.84
C TYR A 132 4.99 6.84 17.35
N ARG A 133 6.13 6.35 17.85
CA ARG A 133 6.40 6.30 19.31
C ARG A 133 6.77 7.63 19.91
N SER A 134 7.21 8.56 19.09
CA SER A 134 7.71 9.83 19.60
C SER A 134 6.55 10.69 20.09
N ALA A 135 6.64 11.08 21.34
CA ALA A 135 5.64 11.96 21.95
C ALA A 135 5.85 13.41 21.56
#